data_8edbb6d3af25a35100e8d40ec27c7131
#
_entry.id   8edbb6d3af25a35100e8d40ec27c7131
#
_cell.length_a   1.000
_cell.length_b   1.000
_cell.length_c   1.000
_cell.angle_alpha   90.00
_cell.angle_beta   90.00
_cell.angle_gamma   90.00
#
_symmetry.space_group_name_H-M   'P 1'
#
loop_
_entity.id
_entity.type
_entity.pdbx_description
1 polymer ?
#
loop_
_entity_poly.entity_id
_entity_poly.type
_entity_poly.pdbx_seq_one_letter_code
_entity_poly.pdbx_strand_id
1 'polypeptide(L)'
;MSVALIASVLTGCGFHLRGDFLLPPELQTLHVTSVDRHGELTRLVKNHFTINNVNLVKSSQHDIPELRILKDNLNRRTLSVFPNGQVAEYELIYSVRYQLKLEDQTQQYSFELNRDYQDDPDKALAKSRELSLILSELRREAADRILRNLSSYKANI
;
A
#
# COMPACT_ATOMS: atom_id res chain seq x y z
N MET A 1 -31.31 -25.88 41.11
CA MET A 1 -30.86 -24.48 41.02
C MET A 1 -29.38 -24.31 40.63
N SER A 2 -28.82 -25.18 39.78
CA SER A 2 -27.38 -25.13 39.40
C SER A 2 -27.13 -24.88 37.88
N VAL A 3 -28.17 -24.69 37.05
CA VAL A 3 -28.04 -24.47 35.62
C VAL A 3 -27.96 -22.98 35.22
N ALA A 4 -28.40 -22.09 36.12
CA ALA A 4 -28.42 -20.62 35.82
C ALA A 4 -27.05 -19.93 35.97
N LEU A 5 -26.01 -20.59 36.50
CA LEU A 5 -24.71 -19.97 36.79
C LEU A 5 -23.71 -20.12 35.61
N ILE A 6 -24.00 -20.98 34.61
CA ILE A 6 -23.09 -21.26 33.49
C ILE A 6 -23.32 -20.30 32.30
N ALA A 7 -24.44 -19.58 32.28
CA ALA A 7 -24.80 -18.68 31.19
C ALA A 7 -24.08 -17.30 31.20
N SER A 8 -23.31 -16.97 32.23
CA SER A 8 -22.74 -15.62 32.45
C SER A 8 -21.31 -15.44 31.93
N VAL A 9 -20.68 -16.44 31.29
CA VAL A 9 -19.26 -16.39 30.91
C VAL A 9 -19.05 -16.19 29.40
N LEU A 10 -20.11 -16.04 28.60
CA LEU A 10 -20.00 -15.71 27.17
C LEU A 10 -20.02 -14.19 26.93
N THR A 11 -19.20 -13.44 27.66
CA THR A 11 -18.84 -12.10 27.22
C THR A 11 -17.84 -12.27 26.08
N GLY A 12 -18.33 -12.38 24.85
CA GLY A 12 -17.52 -12.43 23.66
C GLY A 12 -16.59 -11.22 23.63
N CYS A 13 -15.27 -11.48 23.46
CA CYS A 13 -14.31 -10.43 23.17
C CYS A 13 -14.84 -9.63 21.99
N GLY A 14 -15.20 -8.36 22.20
CA GLY A 14 -15.62 -7.42 21.19
C GLY A 14 -14.48 -7.08 20.24
N PHE A 15 -14.00 -8.06 19.47
CA PHE A 15 -13.00 -7.84 18.44
C PHE A 15 -13.72 -7.19 17.24
N HIS A 16 -13.72 -5.86 17.21
CA HIS A 16 -14.10 -5.13 16.01
C HIS A 16 -12.98 -5.28 14.99
N LEU A 17 -13.26 -5.99 13.91
CA LEU A 17 -12.40 -6.02 12.73
C LEU A 17 -12.26 -4.55 12.25
N ARG A 18 -11.08 -3.97 12.44
CA ARG A 18 -10.75 -2.60 12.03
C ARG A 18 -10.50 -2.63 10.51
N GLY A 19 -11.60 -2.73 9.73
CA GLY A 19 -11.57 -2.96 8.29
C GLY A 19 -11.95 -1.77 7.41
N ASP A 20 -12.58 -0.73 7.97
CA ASP A 20 -13.01 0.42 7.18
C ASP A 20 -12.08 1.61 7.42
N PHE A 21 -11.15 1.83 6.50
CA PHE A 21 -10.40 3.08 6.45
C PHE A 21 -11.31 4.16 5.88
N LEU A 22 -12.12 4.76 6.76
CA LEU A 22 -12.94 5.91 6.38
C LEU A 22 -12.00 7.07 6.07
N LEU A 23 -11.97 7.48 4.82
CA LEU A 23 -11.30 8.71 4.42
C LEU A 23 -12.07 9.92 4.98
N PRO A 24 -11.37 11.01 5.31
CA PRO A 24 -12.02 12.28 5.63
C PRO A 24 -13.03 12.69 4.55
N PRO A 25 -14.10 13.41 4.88
CA PRO A 25 -15.15 13.80 3.93
C PRO A 25 -14.60 14.45 2.65
N GLU A 26 -13.53 15.24 2.77
CA GLU A 26 -12.86 15.93 1.67
C GLU A 26 -12.19 14.97 0.68
N LEU A 27 -11.85 13.76 1.12
CA LEU A 27 -11.16 12.74 0.31
C LEU A 27 -12.08 11.58 -0.11
N GLN A 28 -13.38 11.64 0.17
CA GLN A 28 -14.32 10.59 -0.26
C GLN A 28 -14.58 10.59 -1.78
N THR A 29 -14.30 11.71 -2.45
CA THR A 29 -14.29 11.79 -3.92
C THR A 29 -12.90 12.22 -4.35
N LEU A 30 -12.23 11.42 -5.19
CA LEU A 30 -10.85 11.63 -5.62
C LEU A 30 -10.69 11.45 -7.13
N HIS A 31 -9.81 12.27 -7.70
CA HIS A 31 -9.22 12.01 -9.00
C HIS A 31 -7.85 11.32 -8.83
N VAL A 32 -7.71 10.09 -9.33
CA VAL A 32 -6.45 9.32 -9.20
C VAL A 32 -5.74 9.27 -10.54
N THR A 33 -4.56 9.87 -10.61
CA THR A 33 -3.68 9.89 -11.77
C THR A 33 -2.31 9.26 -11.47
N SER A 34 -1.53 9.00 -12.50
CA SER A 34 -0.17 8.51 -12.39
C SER A 34 0.65 8.90 -13.61
N VAL A 35 1.97 9.04 -13.43
CA VAL A 35 2.94 9.14 -14.52
C VAL A 35 2.92 7.85 -15.33
N ASP A 36 2.87 6.69 -14.67
CA ASP A 36 2.60 5.39 -15.28
C ASP A 36 1.12 5.03 -15.16
N ARG A 37 0.34 5.40 -16.20
CA ARG A 37 -1.12 5.19 -16.23
C ARG A 37 -1.52 3.71 -16.21
N HIS A 38 -0.66 2.83 -16.72
CA HIS A 38 -0.89 1.40 -16.83
C HIS A 38 -0.13 0.58 -15.77
N GLY A 39 0.60 1.26 -14.89
CA GLY A 39 1.36 0.65 -13.81
C GLY A 39 0.50 -0.18 -12.88
N GLU A 40 1.05 -1.28 -12.41
CA GLU A 40 0.35 -2.19 -11.49
C GLU A 40 -0.02 -1.51 -10.18
N LEU A 41 0.89 -0.67 -9.61
CA LEU A 41 0.58 0.12 -8.42
C LEU A 41 -0.63 1.03 -8.63
N THR A 42 -0.69 1.72 -9.78
CA THR A 42 -1.82 2.61 -10.12
C THR A 42 -3.15 1.85 -10.13
N ARG A 43 -3.15 0.66 -10.73
CA ARG A 43 -4.34 -0.21 -10.78
C ARG A 43 -4.74 -0.68 -9.39
N LEU A 44 -3.78 -1.10 -8.57
CA LEU A 44 -4.03 -1.55 -7.19
C LEU A 44 -4.57 -0.41 -6.33
N VAL A 45 -3.99 0.78 -6.38
CA VAL A 45 -4.46 1.96 -5.64
C VAL A 45 -5.91 2.29 -6.01
N LYS A 46 -6.25 2.35 -7.30
CA LYS A 46 -7.63 2.59 -7.73
C LYS A 46 -8.59 1.51 -7.21
N ASN A 47 -8.20 0.25 -7.28
CA ASN A 47 -9.01 -0.86 -6.80
C ASN A 47 -9.23 -0.78 -5.28
N HIS A 48 -8.17 -0.51 -4.49
CA HIS A 48 -8.28 -0.36 -3.04
C HIS A 48 -9.21 0.79 -2.65
N PHE A 49 -9.15 1.93 -3.34
CA PHE A 49 -10.06 3.03 -3.09
C PHE A 49 -11.52 2.67 -3.41
N THR A 50 -11.75 2.00 -4.53
CA THR A 50 -13.10 1.55 -4.90
C THR A 50 -13.69 0.58 -3.86
N ILE A 51 -12.88 -0.39 -3.38
CA ILE A 51 -13.31 -1.35 -2.35
C ILE A 51 -13.64 -0.63 -1.02
N ASN A 52 -12.94 0.46 -0.71
CA ASN A 52 -13.20 1.28 0.49
C ASN A 52 -14.21 2.42 0.24
N ASN A 53 -15.09 2.26 -0.74
CA ASN A 53 -16.19 3.18 -1.07
C ASN A 53 -15.76 4.61 -1.41
N VAL A 54 -14.54 4.83 -1.89
CA VAL A 54 -14.07 6.11 -2.40
C VAL A 54 -14.58 6.30 -3.83
N ASN A 55 -15.25 7.42 -4.09
CA ASN A 55 -15.75 7.74 -5.41
C ASN A 55 -14.62 8.27 -6.31
N LEU A 56 -14.24 7.48 -7.32
CA LEU A 56 -13.18 7.84 -8.26
C LEU A 56 -13.75 8.53 -9.50
N VAL A 57 -13.34 9.78 -9.72
CA VAL A 57 -13.73 10.54 -10.92
C VAL A 57 -12.67 10.42 -12.03
N LYS A 58 -13.13 10.48 -13.28
CA LYS A 58 -12.28 10.27 -14.46
C LYS A 58 -11.50 11.52 -14.89
N SER A 59 -12.02 12.71 -14.56
CA SER A 59 -11.43 13.98 -14.97
C SER A 59 -11.08 14.83 -13.76
N SER A 60 -9.97 15.56 -13.85
CA SER A 60 -9.62 16.57 -12.86
C SER A 60 -10.62 17.71 -12.91
N GLN A 61 -11.08 18.16 -11.73
CA GLN A 61 -11.91 19.34 -11.52
C GLN A 61 -11.27 20.15 -10.40
N HIS A 62 -11.47 21.46 -10.39
CA HIS A 62 -10.80 22.35 -9.44
C HIS A 62 -11.12 21.99 -7.98
N ASP A 63 -12.36 21.61 -7.72
CA ASP A 63 -12.87 21.33 -6.36
C ASP A 63 -12.69 19.87 -5.94
N ILE A 64 -12.11 19.01 -6.80
CA ILE A 64 -11.90 17.59 -6.48
C ILE A 64 -10.43 17.35 -6.22
N PRO A 65 -10.09 16.79 -5.04
CA PRO A 65 -8.72 16.43 -4.73
C PRO A 65 -8.11 15.45 -5.75
N GLU A 66 -6.83 15.66 -6.09
CA GLU A 66 -6.08 14.80 -6.99
C GLU A 66 -4.98 14.06 -6.24
N LEU A 67 -5.04 12.73 -6.25
CA LEU A 67 -3.94 11.86 -5.88
C LEU A 67 -3.14 11.50 -7.13
N ARG A 68 -1.88 11.90 -7.19
CA ARG A 68 -1.00 11.60 -8.31
C ARG A 68 0.19 10.74 -7.88
N ILE A 69 0.27 9.53 -8.41
CA ILE A 69 1.43 8.66 -8.24
C ILE A 69 2.53 9.15 -9.17
N LEU A 70 3.67 9.55 -8.58
CA LEU A 70 4.78 10.13 -9.33
C LEU A 70 5.75 9.06 -9.81
N LYS A 71 6.08 8.12 -8.91
CA LYS A 71 7.03 7.05 -9.20
C LYS A 71 6.89 5.92 -8.19
N ASP A 72 7.02 4.69 -8.68
CA ASP A 72 7.37 3.53 -7.87
C ASP A 72 8.60 2.84 -8.49
N ASN A 73 9.46 2.30 -7.64
CA ASN A 73 10.71 1.67 -8.05
C ASN A 73 11.15 0.59 -7.08
N LEU A 74 11.65 -0.53 -7.61
CA LEU A 74 12.30 -1.57 -6.83
C LEU A 74 13.82 -1.48 -7.01
N ASN A 75 14.52 -1.23 -5.91
CA ASN A 75 15.97 -1.31 -5.80
C ASN A 75 16.38 -2.56 -5.05
N ARG A 76 17.65 -2.96 -5.19
CA ARG A 76 18.26 -4.06 -4.45
C ARG A 76 19.53 -3.56 -3.78
N ARG A 77 19.74 -3.97 -2.52
CA ARG A 77 20.97 -3.79 -1.79
C ARG A 77 21.51 -5.17 -1.40
N THR A 78 22.76 -5.48 -1.71
CA THR A 78 23.40 -6.72 -1.31
C THR A 78 23.58 -6.75 0.21
N LEU A 79 23.12 -7.81 0.85
CA LEU A 79 23.28 -8.05 2.29
C LEU A 79 24.42 -9.04 2.55
N SER A 80 24.51 -10.13 1.77
CA SER A 80 25.56 -11.14 1.93
C SER A 80 25.98 -11.74 0.59
N VAL A 81 27.15 -12.34 0.59
CA VAL A 81 27.73 -13.03 -0.58
C VAL A 81 28.23 -14.42 -0.20
N PHE A 82 28.15 -15.34 -1.14
CA PHE A 82 28.77 -16.66 -1.01
C PHE A 82 30.30 -16.55 -1.09
N PRO A 83 31.07 -17.61 -0.64
CA PRO A 83 32.52 -17.62 -0.74
C PRO A 83 33.06 -17.48 -2.17
N ASN A 84 32.27 -17.84 -3.18
CA ASN A 84 32.58 -17.68 -4.61
C ASN A 84 32.32 -16.27 -5.16
N GLY A 85 31.88 -15.31 -4.29
CA GLY A 85 31.59 -13.92 -4.67
C GLY A 85 30.20 -13.68 -5.27
N GLN A 86 29.38 -14.71 -5.45
CA GLN A 86 27.98 -14.53 -5.88
C GLN A 86 27.15 -13.98 -4.71
N VAL A 87 26.12 -13.18 -5.02
CA VAL A 87 25.24 -12.65 -3.98
C VAL A 87 24.36 -13.77 -3.44
N ALA A 88 24.31 -13.88 -2.11
CA ALA A 88 23.47 -14.83 -1.38
C ALA A 88 22.15 -14.18 -0.94
N GLU A 89 22.20 -12.91 -0.53
CA GLU A 89 21.02 -12.20 -0.01
C GLU A 89 20.98 -10.76 -0.49
N TYR A 90 19.77 -10.32 -0.81
CA TYR A 90 19.43 -8.92 -1.11
C TYR A 90 18.41 -8.40 -0.12
N GLU A 91 18.50 -7.11 0.18
CA GLU A 91 17.37 -6.35 0.63
C GLU A 91 16.68 -5.72 -0.59
N LEU A 92 15.41 -6.01 -0.76
CA LEU A 92 14.54 -5.40 -1.76
C LEU A 92 13.94 -4.14 -1.16
N ILE A 93 14.18 -2.98 -1.78
CA ILE A 93 13.73 -1.67 -1.33
C ILE A 93 12.75 -1.15 -2.36
N TYR A 94 11.46 -1.20 -2.03
CA TYR A 94 10.39 -0.69 -2.88
C TYR A 94 10.01 0.72 -2.43
N SER A 95 10.40 1.72 -3.22
CA SER A 95 10.18 3.14 -2.95
C SER A 95 8.99 3.65 -3.72
N VAL A 96 8.11 4.41 -3.06
CA VAL A 96 6.93 5.05 -3.67
C VAL A 96 6.95 6.54 -3.37
N ARG A 97 6.66 7.35 -4.40
CA ARG A 97 6.45 8.80 -4.28
C ARG A 97 5.11 9.16 -4.91
N TYR A 98 4.34 9.95 -4.20
CA TYR A 98 3.05 10.45 -4.66
C TYR A 98 2.79 11.84 -4.13
N GLN A 99 1.81 12.52 -4.67
CA GLN A 99 1.35 13.82 -4.20
C GLN A 99 -0.17 13.83 -4.06
N LEU A 100 -0.64 14.60 -3.10
CA LEU A 100 -2.04 14.95 -2.90
C LEU A 100 -2.19 16.44 -3.17
N LYS A 101 -3.05 16.80 -4.11
CA LYS A 101 -3.43 18.18 -4.39
C LYS A 101 -4.85 18.40 -3.89
N LEU A 102 -5.01 19.36 -3.00
CA LEU A 102 -6.31 19.89 -2.55
C LEU A 102 -6.34 21.37 -2.89
N GLU A 103 -7.32 21.80 -3.68
CA GLU A 103 -7.42 23.18 -4.15
C GLU A 103 -6.06 23.65 -4.72
N ASP A 104 -5.44 24.67 -4.11
CA ASP A 104 -4.15 25.23 -4.53
C ASP A 104 -2.95 24.67 -3.76
N GLN A 105 -3.18 23.77 -2.78
CA GLN A 105 -2.13 23.17 -1.99
C GLN A 105 -1.74 21.81 -2.55
N THR A 106 -0.43 21.60 -2.73
CA THR A 106 0.13 20.31 -3.13
C THR A 106 1.09 19.81 -2.08
N GLN A 107 0.81 18.63 -1.54
CA GLN A 107 1.67 17.97 -0.56
C GLN A 107 2.26 16.70 -1.16
N GLN A 108 3.59 16.54 -1.04
CA GLN A 108 4.31 15.36 -1.50
C GLN A 108 4.56 14.39 -0.36
N TYR A 109 4.46 13.11 -0.67
CA TYR A 109 4.70 12.01 0.24
C TYR A 109 5.65 11.00 -0.40
N SER A 110 6.47 10.38 0.44
CA SER A 110 7.29 9.25 0.05
C SER A 110 7.42 8.26 1.17
N PHE A 111 7.59 6.99 0.82
CA PHE A 111 7.91 5.93 1.76
C PHE A 111 8.63 4.78 1.06
N GLU A 112 9.22 3.91 1.87
CA GLU A 112 9.86 2.68 1.43
C GLU A 112 9.28 1.48 2.17
N LEU A 113 9.25 0.35 1.47
CA LEU A 113 8.93 -0.97 2.00
C LEU A 113 10.12 -1.88 1.73
N ASN A 114 10.59 -2.55 2.76
CA ASN A 114 11.77 -3.40 2.67
C ASN A 114 11.39 -4.87 2.83
N ARG A 115 12.09 -5.73 2.10
CA ARG A 115 11.91 -7.18 2.18
C ARG A 115 13.23 -7.88 1.93
N ASP A 116 13.61 -8.80 2.80
CA ASP A 116 14.80 -9.63 2.57
C ASP A 116 14.48 -10.71 1.53
N TYR A 117 15.44 -10.98 0.69
CA TYR A 117 15.33 -11.92 -0.42
C TYR A 117 16.62 -12.73 -0.53
N GLN A 118 16.49 -14.03 -0.37
CA GLN A 118 17.59 -14.96 -0.61
C GLN A 118 17.64 -15.32 -2.09
N ASP A 119 18.81 -15.15 -2.71
CA ASP A 119 19.03 -15.55 -4.10
C ASP A 119 19.66 -16.94 -4.15
N ASP A 120 19.42 -17.66 -5.24
CA ASP A 120 19.98 -18.97 -5.52
C ASP A 120 20.21 -19.05 -7.04
N PRO A 121 21.46 -18.85 -7.50
CA PRO A 121 21.79 -18.88 -8.91
C PRO A 121 21.43 -20.19 -9.61
N ASP A 122 21.45 -21.31 -8.88
CA ASP A 122 21.14 -22.63 -9.43
C ASP A 122 19.62 -22.82 -9.66
N LYS A 123 18.79 -21.94 -9.07
CA LYS A 123 17.33 -21.97 -9.18
C LYS A 123 16.73 -20.72 -9.83
N ALA A 124 17.41 -20.13 -10.79
CA ALA A 124 17.09 -18.83 -11.38
C ALA A 124 15.61 -18.66 -11.78
N LEU A 125 14.97 -19.67 -12.39
CA LEU A 125 13.55 -19.60 -12.78
C LEU A 125 12.62 -19.56 -11.57
N ALA A 126 12.87 -20.36 -10.54
CA ALA A 126 12.09 -20.36 -9.31
C ALA A 126 12.23 -19.01 -8.59
N LYS A 127 13.46 -18.51 -8.51
CA LYS A 127 13.78 -17.22 -7.89
C LYS A 127 13.19 -16.01 -8.63
N SER A 128 13.14 -16.05 -9.95
CA SER A 128 12.46 -15.01 -10.75
C SER A 128 10.94 -14.95 -10.46
N ARG A 129 10.29 -16.11 -10.32
CA ARG A 129 8.87 -16.17 -9.95
C ARG A 129 8.63 -15.68 -8.52
N GLU A 130 9.46 -16.09 -7.57
CA GLU A 130 9.41 -15.62 -6.18
C GLU A 130 9.56 -14.10 -6.10
N LEU A 131 10.53 -13.51 -6.80
CA LEU A 131 10.72 -12.08 -6.87
C LEU A 131 9.49 -11.35 -7.44
N SER A 132 8.85 -11.91 -8.46
CA SER A 132 7.62 -11.35 -9.04
C SER A 132 6.46 -11.36 -8.04
N LEU A 133 6.34 -12.42 -7.22
CA LEU A 133 5.34 -12.50 -6.16
C LEU A 133 5.61 -11.47 -5.07
N ILE A 134 6.86 -11.37 -4.59
CA ILE A 134 7.26 -10.39 -3.59
C ILE A 134 6.96 -8.96 -4.08
N LEU A 135 7.27 -8.66 -5.33
CA LEU A 135 6.99 -7.34 -5.90
C LEU A 135 5.49 -7.04 -5.97
N SER A 136 4.67 -8.03 -6.32
CA SER A 136 3.20 -7.91 -6.30
C SER A 136 2.66 -7.67 -4.88
N GLU A 137 3.24 -8.32 -3.87
CA GLU A 137 2.90 -8.11 -2.45
C GLU A 137 3.30 -6.71 -1.97
N LEU A 138 4.53 -6.26 -2.29
CA LEU A 138 4.99 -4.91 -1.95
C LEU A 138 4.11 -3.83 -2.57
N ARG A 139 3.64 -4.03 -3.81
CA ARG A 139 2.69 -3.09 -4.45
C ARG A 139 1.33 -3.06 -3.76
N ARG A 140 0.82 -4.20 -3.31
CA ARG A 140 -0.43 -4.25 -2.53
C ARG A 140 -0.27 -3.54 -1.20
N GLU A 141 0.82 -3.83 -0.47
CA GLU A 141 1.14 -3.16 0.79
C GLU A 141 1.31 -1.65 0.62
N ALA A 142 1.92 -1.22 -0.50
CA ALA A 142 2.04 0.20 -0.84
C ALA A 142 0.69 0.86 -1.10
N ALA A 143 -0.22 0.20 -1.81
CA ALA A 143 -1.57 0.71 -2.03
C ALA A 143 -2.34 0.87 -0.70
N ASP A 144 -2.26 -0.11 0.20
CA ASP A 144 -2.81 -0.02 1.55
C ASP A 144 -2.20 1.12 2.35
N ARG A 145 -0.88 1.31 2.27
CA ARG A 145 -0.19 2.38 2.98
C ARG A 145 -0.60 3.77 2.50
N ILE A 146 -0.79 3.93 1.19
CA ILE A 146 -1.33 5.18 0.63
C ILE A 146 -2.72 5.47 1.22
N LEU A 147 -3.63 4.48 1.21
CA LEU A 147 -4.97 4.63 1.77
C LEU A 147 -4.93 5.00 3.26
N ARG A 148 -4.12 4.32 4.07
CA ARG A 148 -3.93 4.63 5.49
C ARG A 148 -3.39 6.04 5.72
N ASN A 149 -2.41 6.47 4.92
CA ASN A 149 -1.86 7.82 5.04
C ASN A 149 -2.93 8.88 4.76
N LEU A 150 -3.80 8.64 3.77
CA LEU A 150 -4.90 9.54 3.45
C LEU A 150 -6.02 9.50 4.49
N SER A 151 -6.28 8.36 5.13
CA SER A 151 -7.28 8.28 6.23
C SER A 151 -6.83 9.04 7.48
N SER A 152 -5.53 9.25 7.65
CA SER A 152 -4.97 10.07 8.74
C SER A 152 -4.74 11.53 8.35
N TYR A 153 -5.10 11.91 7.11
CA TYR A 153 -5.00 13.29 6.66
C TYR A 153 -5.93 14.19 7.49
N LYS A 154 -5.35 15.25 8.06
CA LYS A 154 -6.10 16.32 8.70
C LYS A 154 -5.94 17.55 7.83
N ALA A 155 -7.04 18.06 7.31
CA ALA A 155 -7.02 19.40 6.73
C ALA A 155 -6.53 20.37 7.81
N ASN A 156 -5.42 21.06 7.57
CA ASN A 156 -5.03 22.17 8.44
C ASN A 156 -6.03 23.29 8.22
N ILE A 157 -7.03 23.33 9.11
CA ILE A 157 -7.98 24.45 9.25
C ILE A 157 -7.25 25.58 9.96
#